data_bda22f233cc1ffad2e16324da89dfaf7
#
_entry.id   bda22f233cc1ffad2e16324da89dfaf7
#
_cell.length_a   1.000
_cell.length_b   1.000
_cell.length_c   1.000
_cell.angle_alpha   90.00
_cell.angle_beta   90.00
_cell.angle_gamma   90.00
#
_symmetry.space_group_name_H-M   'P 1'
#
loop_
_entity.id
_entity.type
_entity.pdbx_description
1 polymer ?
#
loop_
_entity_poly.entity_id
_entity_poly.type
_entity_poly.pdbx_seq_one_letter_code
_entity_poly.pdbx_strand_id
1 'polypeptide(L)'
;EGHALIFMPGAFEIRKTMEALGREKWARGFDIMPLHGELTPAQQDAAVSDNGRRRLIVATNVAETSLTIDGVRTVVDSGLARLAAWDSNRGINTLTIQNIARSSADQRAGRAGRTAAGECWRLWSENDHGRRPSAEVPEVLRLDLAEVVLTLKAAGVDDLSAFRWFEAPEDRSLNRAITLLEQLGALRPDGTLTGEGRRLTRYPLHPRQARVMEAAAEQGCIPAMALVVALQQGRPLFVRGTGDPSRKFGTPDDPSDFLPLLRGWQAAAERNFHPDACGQMGLNGRAAAEAGKLAQQLTGLAGARRDSPLELPDHESLAKAILTGYSDQVAKRTSSGGSACDVVGGRRGSTSKESMVRGTELLVAAEIAEVQGKDLTVNLNLLTEITEDWLGDLFPDDFHLERAPFFDPQQRRVSQRERVR
;
A
#
# COMPACT_ATOMS: atom_id res chain seq x y z
N GLU A 1 -29.84 -25.98 -13.07
CA GLU A 1 -28.71 -26.52 -13.87
C GLU A 1 -27.70 -25.42 -14.11
N GLY A 2 -26.36 -25.71 -14.11
CA GLY A 2 -25.31 -24.79 -14.34
C GLY A 2 -24.47 -24.49 -13.11
N HIS A 3 -23.55 -23.49 -13.23
CA HIS A 3 -22.66 -23.03 -12.17
C HIS A 3 -23.29 -21.93 -11.33
N ALA A 4 -22.84 -21.79 -10.08
CA ALA A 4 -23.19 -20.65 -9.25
C ALA A 4 -21.94 -19.77 -8.99
N LEU A 5 -22.10 -18.46 -9.08
CA LEU A 5 -21.09 -17.45 -8.78
C LEU A 5 -21.51 -16.68 -7.53
N ILE A 6 -20.67 -16.67 -6.50
CA ILE A 6 -20.95 -16.10 -5.20
C ILE A 6 -19.98 -14.95 -4.96
N PHE A 7 -20.46 -13.72 -4.91
CA PHE A 7 -19.64 -12.55 -4.70
C PHE A 7 -19.41 -12.25 -3.22
N MET A 8 -18.13 -12.18 -2.82
CA MET A 8 -17.66 -11.85 -1.47
C MET A 8 -16.64 -10.73 -1.51
N PRO A 9 -16.49 -9.91 -0.43
CA PRO A 9 -15.63 -8.73 -0.47
C PRO A 9 -14.13 -9.02 -0.45
N GLY A 10 -13.69 -10.20 0.04
CA GLY A 10 -12.26 -10.49 0.15
C GLY A 10 -11.92 -11.96 0.34
N ALA A 11 -10.63 -12.29 0.30
CA ALA A 11 -10.13 -13.66 0.40
C ALA A 11 -10.48 -14.34 1.75
N PHE A 12 -10.61 -13.59 2.84
CA PHE A 12 -11.04 -14.13 4.13
C PHE A 12 -12.48 -14.60 4.07
N GLU A 13 -13.39 -13.77 3.55
CA GLU A 13 -14.82 -14.08 3.41
C GLU A 13 -15.03 -15.20 2.41
N ILE A 14 -14.25 -15.25 1.32
CA ILE A 14 -14.24 -16.37 0.35
C ILE A 14 -13.93 -17.68 1.08
N ARG A 15 -12.83 -17.73 1.84
CA ARG A 15 -12.44 -18.94 2.57
C ARG A 15 -13.54 -19.38 3.56
N LYS A 16 -14.12 -18.45 4.32
CA LYS A 16 -15.20 -18.75 5.27
C LYS A 16 -16.45 -19.29 4.57
N THR A 17 -16.81 -18.71 3.44
CA THR A 17 -17.94 -19.17 2.62
C THR A 17 -17.68 -20.59 2.07
N MET A 18 -16.48 -20.84 1.55
CA MET A 18 -16.09 -22.18 1.07
C MET A 18 -16.11 -23.24 2.18
N GLU A 19 -15.61 -22.89 3.38
CA GLU A 19 -15.67 -23.77 4.56
C GLU A 19 -17.11 -24.09 4.94
N ALA A 20 -18.01 -23.10 4.90
CA ALA A 20 -19.43 -23.31 5.19
C ALA A 20 -20.10 -24.20 4.12
N LEU A 21 -19.89 -23.89 2.85
CA LEU A 21 -20.43 -24.69 1.74
C LEU A 21 -19.93 -26.15 1.77
N GLY A 22 -18.66 -26.36 2.12
CA GLY A 22 -18.07 -27.73 2.20
C GLY A 22 -18.67 -28.61 3.29
N ARG A 23 -19.34 -28.03 4.31
CA ARG A 23 -20.06 -28.74 5.36
C ARG A 23 -21.45 -29.18 4.93
N GLU A 24 -21.99 -28.56 3.86
CA GLU A 24 -23.34 -28.81 3.38
C GLU A 24 -23.45 -30.10 2.55
N LYS A 25 -24.39 -30.94 2.89
CA LYS A 25 -24.59 -32.26 2.18
C LYS A 25 -24.94 -32.07 0.71
N TRP A 26 -25.71 -31.02 0.39
CA TRP A 26 -26.14 -30.74 -0.99
C TRP A 26 -25.00 -30.26 -1.87
N ALA A 27 -23.94 -29.65 -1.29
CA ALA A 27 -22.79 -29.11 -2.02
C ALA A 27 -21.81 -30.22 -2.48
N ARG A 28 -21.93 -31.46 -2.01
CA ARG A 28 -21.02 -32.57 -2.35
C ARG A 28 -20.96 -32.92 -3.85
N GLY A 29 -21.93 -32.47 -4.62
CA GLY A 29 -21.96 -32.66 -6.09
C GLY A 29 -21.32 -31.53 -6.89
N PHE A 30 -20.72 -30.54 -6.20
CA PHE A 30 -20.12 -29.35 -6.80
C PHE A 30 -18.64 -29.28 -6.49
N ASP A 31 -17.86 -28.72 -7.43
CA ASP A 31 -16.50 -28.25 -7.16
C ASP A 31 -16.59 -26.85 -6.58
N ILE A 32 -16.13 -26.66 -5.33
CA ILE A 32 -16.13 -25.35 -4.65
C ILE A 32 -14.77 -24.71 -4.93
N MET A 33 -14.77 -23.57 -5.63
CA MET A 33 -13.53 -22.94 -6.12
C MET A 33 -13.46 -21.47 -5.73
N PRO A 34 -12.30 -21.00 -5.25
CA PRO A 34 -12.07 -19.56 -5.02
C PRO A 34 -11.72 -18.86 -6.33
N LEU A 35 -12.07 -17.55 -6.42
CA LEU A 35 -11.63 -16.69 -7.52
C LEU A 35 -11.36 -15.26 -7.03
N HIS A 36 -10.08 -14.91 -6.87
CA HIS A 36 -9.62 -13.60 -6.44
C HIS A 36 -8.22 -13.30 -6.96
N GLY A 37 -7.82 -12.03 -6.94
CA GLY A 37 -6.56 -11.56 -7.52
C GLY A 37 -5.28 -12.14 -6.91
N GLU A 38 -5.33 -12.68 -5.69
CA GLU A 38 -4.17 -13.29 -5.03
C GLU A 38 -3.88 -14.74 -5.47
N LEU A 39 -4.77 -15.35 -6.26
CA LEU A 39 -4.56 -16.69 -6.79
C LEU A 39 -3.51 -16.69 -7.89
N THR A 40 -2.88 -17.85 -8.08
CA THR A 40 -1.99 -18.06 -9.23
C THR A 40 -2.81 -18.06 -10.53
N PRO A 41 -2.21 -17.68 -11.68
CA PRO A 41 -2.88 -17.79 -12.96
C PRO A 41 -3.49 -19.17 -13.19
N ALA A 42 -2.77 -20.24 -12.92
CA ALA A 42 -3.28 -21.62 -13.04
C ALA A 42 -4.49 -21.91 -12.14
N GLN A 43 -4.54 -21.32 -10.93
CA GLN A 43 -5.70 -21.45 -10.05
C GLN A 43 -6.90 -20.62 -10.54
N GLN A 44 -6.66 -19.44 -11.11
CA GLN A 44 -7.70 -18.63 -11.72
C GLN A 44 -8.26 -19.33 -12.97
N ASP A 45 -7.38 -19.87 -13.82
CA ASP A 45 -7.77 -20.62 -15.01
C ASP A 45 -8.59 -21.87 -14.63
N ALA A 46 -8.21 -22.61 -13.59
CA ALA A 46 -8.98 -23.75 -13.11
C ALA A 46 -10.38 -23.35 -12.62
N ALA A 47 -10.55 -22.15 -12.05
CA ALA A 47 -11.87 -21.67 -11.60
C ALA A 47 -12.79 -21.28 -12.77
N VAL A 48 -12.24 -20.87 -13.92
CA VAL A 48 -13.03 -20.44 -15.09
C VAL A 48 -13.16 -21.50 -16.17
N SER A 49 -12.21 -22.45 -16.28
CA SER A 49 -12.21 -23.50 -17.31
C SER A 49 -13.28 -24.55 -17.03
N ASP A 50 -14.02 -24.93 -18.06
CA ASP A 50 -15.03 -26.00 -17.95
C ASP A 50 -14.35 -27.37 -17.83
N ASN A 51 -14.66 -28.10 -16.76
CA ASN A 51 -14.20 -29.48 -16.50
C ASN A 51 -15.35 -30.50 -16.51
N GLY A 52 -16.52 -30.10 -17.02
CA GLY A 52 -17.70 -30.93 -17.08
C GLY A 52 -18.43 -31.13 -15.74
N ARG A 53 -17.94 -30.53 -14.63
CA ARG A 53 -18.57 -30.59 -13.31
C ARG A 53 -19.22 -29.26 -12.94
N ARG A 54 -20.32 -29.35 -12.21
CA ARG A 54 -20.96 -28.13 -11.67
C ARG A 54 -20.09 -27.49 -10.60
N ARG A 55 -19.98 -26.16 -10.62
CA ARG A 55 -19.09 -25.40 -9.72
C ARG A 55 -19.86 -24.40 -8.88
N LEU A 56 -19.39 -24.22 -7.64
CA LEU A 56 -19.71 -23.10 -6.77
C LEU A 56 -18.45 -22.21 -6.72
N ILE A 57 -18.44 -21.13 -7.48
CA ILE A 57 -17.29 -20.23 -7.59
C ILE A 57 -17.51 -19.09 -6.63
N VAL A 58 -16.66 -19.00 -5.59
CA VAL A 58 -16.71 -17.93 -4.59
C VAL A 58 -15.66 -16.88 -4.97
N ALA A 59 -16.11 -15.68 -5.36
CA ALA A 59 -15.26 -14.69 -6.03
C ALA A 59 -15.32 -13.32 -5.38
N THR A 60 -14.27 -12.51 -5.61
CA THR A 60 -14.32 -11.05 -5.41
C THR A 60 -14.86 -10.37 -6.67
N ASN A 61 -14.82 -9.03 -6.70
CA ASN A 61 -15.16 -8.20 -7.86
C ASN A 61 -14.29 -8.51 -9.12
N VAL A 62 -13.25 -9.33 -9.03
CA VAL A 62 -12.49 -9.81 -10.20
C VAL A 62 -13.41 -10.54 -11.20
N ALA A 63 -14.47 -11.21 -10.72
CA ALA A 63 -15.45 -11.87 -11.56
C ALA A 63 -16.56 -10.93 -12.07
N GLU A 64 -16.54 -9.65 -11.71
CA GLU A 64 -17.58 -8.70 -12.09
C GLU A 64 -17.44 -8.25 -13.56
N THR A 65 -16.22 -7.97 -14.03
CA THR A 65 -15.96 -7.44 -15.38
C THR A 65 -14.93 -8.25 -16.17
N SER A 66 -13.83 -8.66 -15.54
CA SER A 66 -12.59 -9.05 -16.21
C SER A 66 -12.59 -10.48 -16.75
N LEU A 67 -13.46 -11.37 -16.27
CA LEU A 67 -13.45 -12.78 -16.62
C LEU A 67 -14.82 -13.23 -17.12
N THR A 68 -14.84 -14.05 -18.17
CA THR A 68 -16.05 -14.74 -18.60
C THR A 68 -16.03 -16.15 -18.04
N ILE A 69 -17.09 -16.51 -17.33
CA ILE A 69 -17.30 -17.86 -16.79
C ILE A 69 -18.55 -18.40 -17.47
N ASP A 70 -18.34 -19.29 -18.42
CA ASP A 70 -19.46 -19.89 -19.14
C ASP A 70 -20.28 -20.84 -18.24
N GLY A 71 -21.57 -20.92 -18.49
CA GLY A 71 -22.47 -21.81 -17.76
C GLY A 71 -22.89 -21.31 -16.37
N VAL A 72 -22.57 -20.06 -15.97
CA VAL A 72 -23.12 -19.46 -14.74
C VAL A 72 -24.62 -19.19 -14.93
N ARG A 73 -25.44 -19.78 -14.05
CA ARG A 73 -26.91 -19.63 -14.04
C ARG A 73 -27.44 -18.98 -12.79
N THR A 74 -26.69 -19.05 -11.72
CA THR A 74 -27.08 -18.47 -10.42
C THR A 74 -25.99 -17.56 -9.93
N VAL A 75 -26.36 -16.34 -9.57
CA VAL A 75 -25.48 -15.39 -8.86
C VAL A 75 -26.03 -15.21 -7.45
N VAL A 76 -25.14 -15.27 -6.46
CA VAL A 76 -25.41 -14.89 -5.08
C VAL A 76 -24.51 -13.70 -4.76
N ASP A 77 -25.09 -12.54 -4.47
CA ASP A 77 -24.32 -11.31 -4.27
C ASP A 77 -24.47 -10.81 -2.83
N SER A 78 -23.34 -10.72 -2.11
CA SER A 78 -23.29 -10.13 -0.76
C SER A 78 -23.57 -8.64 -0.75
N GLY A 79 -23.47 -7.96 -1.89
CA GLY A 79 -23.58 -6.51 -2.00
C GLY A 79 -22.39 -5.74 -1.48
N LEU A 80 -21.27 -6.43 -1.23
CA LEU A 80 -20.07 -5.86 -0.64
C LEU A 80 -18.87 -6.01 -1.60
N ALA A 81 -17.95 -5.03 -1.55
CA ALA A 81 -16.64 -5.10 -2.17
C ALA A 81 -15.60 -4.43 -1.28
N ARG A 82 -14.33 -4.81 -1.47
CA ARG A 82 -13.21 -4.11 -0.87
C ARG A 82 -12.70 -3.08 -1.86
N LEU A 83 -12.85 -1.80 -1.51
CA LEU A 83 -12.51 -0.66 -2.37
C LEU A 83 -11.37 0.14 -1.73
N ALA A 84 -10.41 0.51 -2.57
CA ALA A 84 -9.38 1.46 -2.17
C ALA A 84 -9.97 2.86 -2.15
N ALA A 85 -9.67 3.64 -1.11
CA ALA A 85 -10.03 5.03 -0.97
C ALA A 85 -8.88 5.78 -0.30
N TRP A 86 -8.67 7.01 -0.73
CA TRP A 86 -7.74 7.91 -0.10
C TRP A 86 -8.44 8.71 1.00
N ASP A 87 -7.94 8.64 2.22
CA ASP A 87 -8.36 9.54 3.29
C ASP A 87 -7.61 10.86 3.15
N SER A 88 -8.32 11.82 2.59
CA SER A 88 -7.76 13.14 2.31
C SER A 88 -7.35 13.93 3.56
N ASN A 89 -7.90 13.64 4.73
CA ASN A 89 -7.56 14.34 5.96
C ASN A 89 -6.27 13.81 6.58
N ARG A 90 -5.91 12.56 6.29
CA ARG A 90 -4.83 11.82 6.93
C ARG A 90 -3.65 11.51 6.04
N GLY A 91 -3.81 11.66 4.73
CA GLY A 91 -2.75 11.36 3.77
C GLY A 91 -2.42 9.87 3.67
N ILE A 92 -3.42 8.99 3.79
CA ILE A 92 -3.25 7.53 3.73
C ILE A 92 -4.27 6.90 2.77
N ASN A 93 -3.84 5.85 2.08
CA ASN A 93 -4.75 4.98 1.34
C ASN A 93 -5.38 3.98 2.30
N THR A 94 -6.71 3.88 2.26
CA THR A 94 -7.47 2.89 3.02
C THR A 94 -8.09 1.86 2.09
N LEU A 95 -8.14 0.61 2.53
CA LEU A 95 -8.83 -0.45 1.82
C LEU A 95 -9.96 -0.97 2.71
N THR A 96 -11.17 -0.50 2.45
CA THR A 96 -12.33 -0.78 3.30
C THR A 96 -13.37 -1.62 2.58
N ILE A 97 -14.10 -2.45 3.36
CA ILE A 97 -15.28 -3.15 2.85
C ILE A 97 -16.44 -2.17 2.81
N GLN A 98 -17.00 -1.98 1.62
CA GLN A 98 -18.08 -1.04 1.37
C GLN A 98 -19.22 -1.69 0.59
N ASN A 99 -20.41 -1.08 0.66
CA ASN A 99 -21.52 -1.44 -0.20
C ASN A 99 -21.18 -1.09 -1.66
N ILE A 100 -21.45 -2.01 -2.57
CA ILE A 100 -21.30 -1.76 -4.01
C ILE A 100 -22.41 -0.82 -4.52
N ALA A 101 -22.11 -0.12 -5.61
CA ALA A 101 -23.10 0.67 -6.33
C ALA A 101 -24.18 -0.21 -7.03
N ARG A 102 -25.28 0.40 -7.45
CA ARG A 102 -26.35 -0.29 -8.21
C ARG A 102 -25.81 -0.82 -9.54
N SER A 103 -24.99 -0.04 -10.24
CA SER A 103 -24.36 -0.46 -11.49
C SER A 103 -23.51 -1.73 -11.33
N SER A 104 -22.70 -1.84 -10.26
CA SER A 104 -21.97 -3.05 -9.92
C SER A 104 -22.90 -4.22 -9.62
N ALA A 105 -23.96 -3.99 -8.85
CA ALA A 105 -24.96 -5.04 -8.55
C ALA A 105 -25.63 -5.56 -9.84
N ASP A 106 -25.91 -4.70 -10.80
CA ASP A 106 -26.50 -5.05 -12.09
C ASP A 106 -25.48 -5.81 -12.98
N GLN A 107 -24.22 -5.40 -13.00
CA GLN A 107 -23.16 -6.12 -13.69
C GLN A 107 -22.96 -7.52 -13.12
N ARG A 108 -22.95 -7.67 -11.79
CA ARG A 108 -22.89 -8.99 -11.13
C ARG A 108 -24.09 -9.85 -11.47
N ALA A 109 -25.30 -9.31 -11.42
CA ALA A 109 -26.52 -10.01 -11.82
C ALA A 109 -26.46 -10.47 -13.29
N GLY A 110 -25.94 -9.61 -14.18
CA GLY A 110 -25.76 -9.93 -15.59
C GLY A 110 -24.85 -11.14 -15.86
N ARG A 111 -24.03 -11.57 -14.87
CA ARG A 111 -23.23 -12.80 -15.01
C ARG A 111 -24.06 -14.06 -15.06
N ALA A 112 -25.24 -14.09 -14.41
CA ALA A 112 -26.16 -15.23 -14.48
C ALA A 112 -26.86 -15.36 -15.84
N GLY A 113 -27.09 -14.21 -16.50
CA GLY A 113 -27.84 -14.15 -17.77
C GLY A 113 -27.01 -14.16 -19.05
N ARG A 114 -25.69 -14.39 -18.98
CA ARG A 114 -24.79 -14.15 -20.11
C ARG A 114 -24.94 -15.15 -21.25
N THR A 115 -25.12 -16.43 -20.95
CA THR A 115 -25.22 -17.52 -21.94
C THR A 115 -26.61 -18.08 -22.05
N ALA A 116 -27.47 -17.94 -21.06
CA ALA A 116 -28.87 -18.27 -21.05
C ALA A 116 -29.58 -17.70 -19.82
N ALA A 117 -30.91 -17.82 -19.71
CA ALA A 117 -31.67 -17.33 -18.58
C ALA A 117 -31.10 -17.85 -17.24
N GLY A 118 -30.94 -16.95 -16.29
CA GLY A 118 -30.40 -17.23 -14.95
C GLY A 118 -31.05 -16.33 -13.88
N GLU A 119 -30.65 -16.49 -12.65
CA GLU A 119 -31.18 -15.77 -11.51
C GLU A 119 -30.08 -15.15 -10.64
N CYS A 120 -30.41 -14.04 -9.98
CA CYS A 120 -29.50 -13.37 -9.05
C CYS A 120 -30.17 -13.18 -7.70
N TRP A 121 -29.54 -13.71 -6.67
CA TRP A 121 -29.95 -13.56 -5.26
C TRP A 121 -29.11 -12.47 -4.61
N ARG A 122 -29.73 -11.30 -4.36
CA ARG A 122 -29.11 -10.17 -3.66
C ARG A 122 -29.36 -10.34 -2.16
N LEU A 123 -28.28 -10.42 -1.37
CA LEU A 123 -28.39 -10.64 0.10
C LEU A 123 -28.59 -9.32 0.88
N TRP A 124 -29.38 -8.42 0.33
CA TRP A 124 -29.81 -7.16 0.99
C TRP A 124 -31.22 -6.80 0.57
N SER A 125 -31.85 -5.89 1.31
CA SER A 125 -33.23 -5.50 1.06
C SER A 125 -33.37 -4.58 -0.17
N GLU A 126 -34.57 -4.53 -0.75
CA GLU A 126 -34.91 -3.58 -1.81
C GLU A 126 -34.74 -2.12 -1.37
N ASN A 127 -35.08 -1.82 -0.11
CA ASN A 127 -34.91 -0.50 0.47
C ASN A 127 -33.41 -0.11 0.57
N ASP A 128 -32.55 -1.04 0.97
CA ASP A 128 -31.10 -0.81 0.96
C ASP A 128 -30.57 -0.63 -0.48
N HIS A 129 -31.08 -1.43 -1.44
CA HIS A 129 -30.73 -1.25 -2.85
C HIS A 129 -31.08 0.15 -3.37
N GLY A 130 -32.24 0.68 -3.02
CA GLY A 130 -32.66 2.03 -3.42
C GLY A 130 -31.76 3.15 -2.86
N ARG A 131 -31.11 2.91 -1.72
CA ARG A 131 -30.19 3.87 -1.08
C ARG A 131 -28.77 3.83 -1.61
N ARG A 132 -28.40 2.78 -2.34
CA ARG A 132 -27.06 2.63 -2.93
C ARG A 132 -26.84 3.67 -4.02
N PRO A 133 -25.59 4.20 -4.16
CA PRO A 133 -25.25 5.09 -5.27
C PRO A 133 -25.55 4.41 -6.61
N SER A 134 -25.84 5.20 -7.64
CA SER A 134 -26.12 4.68 -8.97
C SER A 134 -24.90 4.04 -9.62
N ALA A 135 -23.72 4.63 -9.41
CA ALA A 135 -22.43 4.16 -9.95
C ALA A 135 -21.34 4.27 -8.89
N GLU A 136 -20.25 3.53 -9.07
CA GLU A 136 -19.05 3.65 -8.25
C GLU A 136 -18.43 5.04 -8.44
N VAL A 137 -17.86 5.56 -7.34
CA VAL A 137 -17.11 6.81 -7.40
C VAL A 137 -15.82 6.55 -8.24
N PRO A 138 -15.56 7.37 -9.26
CA PRO A 138 -14.35 7.26 -10.08
C PRO A 138 -13.06 7.31 -9.24
N GLU A 139 -12.01 6.65 -9.72
CA GLU A 139 -10.72 6.60 -9.01
C GLU A 139 -10.11 7.98 -8.81
N VAL A 140 -10.29 8.89 -9.75
CA VAL A 140 -9.81 10.28 -9.67
C VAL A 140 -10.40 11.06 -8.48
N LEU A 141 -11.56 10.64 -7.98
CA LEU A 141 -12.22 11.26 -6.82
C LEU A 141 -11.93 10.56 -5.49
N ARG A 142 -11.25 9.41 -5.51
CA ARG A 142 -11.07 8.57 -4.31
C ARG A 142 -9.63 8.13 -4.03
N LEU A 143 -8.69 8.33 -4.96
CA LEU A 143 -7.29 7.92 -4.81
C LEU A 143 -6.33 9.11 -4.74
N ASP A 144 -5.09 8.84 -4.37
CA ASP A 144 -4.01 9.80 -4.45
C ASP A 144 -3.78 10.23 -5.90
N LEU A 145 -3.60 11.52 -6.10
CA LEU A 145 -3.42 12.12 -7.43
C LEU A 145 -1.97 12.49 -7.75
N ALA A 146 -1.01 12.26 -6.86
CA ALA A 146 0.36 12.71 -7.06
C ALA A 146 1.00 12.13 -8.34
N GLU A 147 0.77 10.85 -8.64
CA GLU A 147 1.25 10.21 -9.87
C GLU A 147 0.60 10.82 -11.12
N VAL A 148 -0.72 11.04 -11.07
CA VAL A 148 -1.48 11.65 -12.19
C VAL A 148 -1.02 13.09 -12.42
N VAL A 149 -0.89 13.90 -11.37
CA VAL A 149 -0.41 15.28 -11.44
C VAL A 149 1.00 15.34 -12.00
N LEU A 150 1.92 14.51 -11.51
CA LEU A 150 3.29 14.43 -12.03
C LEU A 150 3.31 14.08 -13.50
N THR A 151 2.51 13.11 -13.92
CA THR A 151 2.40 12.71 -15.35
C THR A 151 1.86 13.83 -16.22
N LEU A 152 0.82 14.54 -15.79
CA LEU A 152 0.25 15.65 -16.52
C LEU A 152 1.24 16.82 -16.64
N LYS A 153 1.94 17.15 -15.54
CA LYS A 153 3.00 18.17 -15.55
C LYS A 153 4.14 17.79 -16.50
N ALA A 154 4.55 16.54 -16.51
CA ALA A 154 5.57 16.05 -17.46
C ALA A 154 5.11 16.06 -18.93
N ALA A 155 3.81 15.91 -19.16
CA ALA A 155 3.20 16.06 -20.47
C ALA A 155 2.98 17.52 -20.92
N GLY A 156 3.35 18.51 -20.09
CA GLY A 156 3.27 19.94 -20.41
C GLY A 156 1.93 20.59 -20.04
N VAL A 157 1.16 19.97 -19.12
CA VAL A 157 -0.06 20.59 -18.60
C VAL A 157 0.32 21.53 -17.46
N ASP A 158 0.33 22.84 -17.74
CA ASP A 158 0.70 23.85 -16.73
C ASP A 158 -0.45 24.14 -15.77
N ASP A 159 -1.67 24.23 -16.28
CA ASP A 159 -2.86 24.51 -15.46
C ASP A 159 -3.74 23.25 -15.34
N LEU A 160 -3.70 22.65 -14.17
CA LEU A 160 -4.50 21.45 -13.85
C LEU A 160 -5.99 21.76 -13.66
N SER A 161 -6.35 23.00 -13.33
CA SER A 161 -7.75 23.43 -13.18
C SER A 161 -8.42 23.65 -14.53
N ALA A 162 -7.66 24.08 -15.52
CA ALA A 162 -8.09 24.22 -16.91
C ALA A 162 -8.01 22.91 -17.73
N PHE A 163 -7.40 21.85 -17.17
CA PHE A 163 -7.31 20.56 -17.85
C PHE A 163 -8.71 19.96 -18.06
N ARG A 164 -8.95 19.39 -19.23
CA ARG A 164 -10.24 18.81 -19.60
C ARG A 164 -10.43 17.43 -18.98
N TRP A 165 -10.65 17.40 -17.66
CA TRP A 165 -11.00 16.17 -16.95
C TRP A 165 -12.34 15.62 -17.50
N PHE A 166 -12.46 14.31 -17.62
CA PHE A 166 -13.76 13.68 -17.87
C PHE A 166 -14.69 13.89 -16.64
N GLU A 167 -14.11 13.73 -15.45
CA GLU A 167 -14.70 14.08 -14.19
C GLU A 167 -13.62 14.77 -13.34
N ALA A 168 -13.88 16.01 -12.95
CA ALA A 168 -12.88 16.83 -12.27
C ALA A 168 -12.63 16.34 -10.85
N PRO A 169 -11.38 16.16 -10.41
CA PRO A 169 -11.06 15.89 -9.01
C PRO A 169 -11.38 17.08 -8.12
N GLU A 170 -11.49 16.83 -6.82
CA GLU A 170 -11.65 17.90 -5.84
C GLU A 170 -10.37 18.76 -5.76
N ASP A 171 -10.52 20.10 -5.70
CA ASP A 171 -9.39 21.03 -5.56
C ASP A 171 -8.47 20.67 -4.38
N ARG A 172 -9.05 20.21 -3.27
CA ARG A 172 -8.29 19.78 -2.10
C ARG A 172 -7.38 18.58 -2.40
N SER A 173 -7.83 17.65 -3.23
CA SER A 173 -7.04 16.47 -3.62
C SER A 173 -5.91 16.87 -4.58
N LEU A 174 -6.19 17.77 -5.53
CA LEU A 174 -5.16 18.34 -6.40
C LEU A 174 -4.11 19.12 -5.61
N ASN A 175 -4.53 20.02 -4.74
CA ASN A 175 -3.61 20.85 -3.93
C ASN A 175 -2.71 19.97 -3.04
N ARG A 176 -3.25 18.88 -2.47
CA ARG A 176 -2.43 17.95 -1.71
C ARG A 176 -1.39 17.24 -2.58
N ALA A 177 -1.78 16.77 -3.75
CA ALA A 177 -0.86 16.14 -4.68
C ALA A 177 0.25 17.11 -5.11
N ILE A 178 -0.08 18.38 -5.37
CA ILE A 178 0.88 19.45 -5.69
C ILE A 178 1.83 19.66 -4.51
N THR A 179 1.30 19.86 -3.29
CA THR A 179 2.12 20.06 -2.07
C THR A 179 3.07 18.88 -1.85
N LEU A 180 2.61 17.64 -2.03
CA LEU A 180 3.49 16.48 -1.92
C LEU A 180 4.60 16.52 -2.97
N LEU A 181 4.28 16.85 -4.23
CA LEU A 181 5.27 16.91 -5.30
C LEU A 181 6.27 18.05 -5.10
N GLU A 182 5.87 19.17 -4.49
CA GLU A 182 6.76 20.25 -4.05
C GLU A 182 7.71 19.75 -2.95
N GLN A 183 7.19 19.09 -1.92
CA GLN A 183 7.99 18.49 -0.83
C GLN A 183 9.00 17.46 -1.33
N LEU A 184 8.63 16.68 -2.37
CA LEU A 184 9.55 15.74 -3.02
C LEU A 184 10.55 16.43 -3.98
N GLY A 185 10.49 17.74 -4.13
CA GLY A 185 11.32 18.49 -5.07
C GLY A 185 10.97 18.28 -6.54
N ALA A 186 9.82 17.64 -6.82
CA ALA A 186 9.37 17.37 -8.18
C ALA A 186 8.75 18.58 -8.87
N LEU A 187 8.14 19.48 -8.11
CA LEU A 187 7.60 20.76 -8.56
C LEU A 187 8.25 21.91 -7.80
N ARG A 188 8.33 23.07 -8.44
CA ARG A 188 8.63 24.35 -7.78
C ARG A 188 7.35 24.95 -7.20
N PRO A 189 7.45 25.95 -6.29
CA PRO A 189 6.28 26.65 -5.74
C PRO A 189 5.39 27.33 -6.79
N ASP A 190 5.91 27.62 -7.97
CA ASP A 190 5.15 28.13 -9.12
C ASP A 190 4.42 27.01 -9.90
N GLY A 191 4.51 25.78 -9.45
CA GLY A 191 3.91 24.60 -10.07
C GLY A 191 4.65 24.06 -11.29
N THR A 192 5.85 24.60 -11.62
CA THR A 192 6.64 24.12 -12.76
C THR A 192 7.41 22.85 -12.41
N LEU A 193 7.52 21.93 -13.40
CA LEU A 193 8.23 20.67 -13.24
C LEU A 193 9.75 20.90 -13.14
N THR A 194 10.38 20.32 -12.13
CA THR A 194 11.83 20.38 -11.93
C THR A 194 12.58 19.30 -12.74
N GLY A 195 13.93 19.37 -12.71
CA GLY A 195 14.76 18.27 -13.21
C GLY A 195 14.56 16.99 -12.43
N GLU A 196 14.35 17.08 -11.09
CA GLU A 196 14.00 15.98 -10.22
C GLU A 196 12.67 15.36 -10.65
N GLY A 197 11.61 16.16 -10.78
CA GLY A 197 10.31 15.70 -11.23
C GLY A 197 10.38 14.92 -12.55
N ARG A 198 11.21 15.37 -13.51
CA ARG A 198 11.45 14.62 -14.76
C ARG A 198 12.12 13.27 -14.51
N ARG A 199 13.04 13.17 -13.54
CA ARG A 199 13.66 11.88 -13.19
C ARG A 199 12.66 10.93 -12.57
N LEU A 200 11.79 11.43 -11.69
CA LEU A 200 10.77 10.61 -11.03
C LEU A 200 9.82 9.94 -12.04
N THR A 201 9.50 10.59 -13.18
CA THR A 201 8.61 9.99 -14.20
C THR A 201 9.18 8.77 -14.93
N ARG A 202 10.47 8.46 -14.75
CA ARG A 202 11.09 7.26 -15.34
C ARG A 202 10.63 5.98 -14.68
N TYR A 203 10.15 6.08 -13.42
CA TYR A 203 9.75 4.94 -12.63
C TYR A 203 8.24 4.74 -12.70
N PRO A 204 7.76 3.51 -12.95
CA PRO A 204 6.35 3.18 -12.83
C PRO A 204 5.97 3.00 -11.35
N LEU A 205 6.15 4.05 -10.56
CA LEU A 205 6.04 4.06 -9.10
C LEU A 205 5.32 5.31 -8.63
N HIS A 206 4.71 5.22 -7.45
CA HIS A 206 4.26 6.42 -6.75
C HIS A 206 5.44 7.39 -6.55
N PRO A 207 5.24 8.72 -6.69
CA PRO A 207 6.32 9.72 -6.63
C PRO A 207 7.23 9.62 -5.41
N ARG A 208 6.70 9.24 -4.23
CA ARG A 208 7.50 8.99 -3.01
C ARG A 208 8.54 7.90 -3.23
N GLN A 209 8.11 6.78 -3.79
CA GLN A 209 8.98 5.63 -4.03
C GLN A 209 9.98 5.91 -5.16
N ALA A 210 9.56 6.66 -6.18
CA ALA A 210 10.47 7.15 -7.21
C ALA A 210 11.55 8.06 -6.61
N ARG A 211 11.20 8.94 -5.66
CA ARG A 211 12.16 9.80 -4.95
C ARG A 211 13.14 9.00 -4.09
N VAL A 212 12.65 7.94 -3.41
CA VAL A 212 13.54 6.98 -2.70
C VAL A 212 14.55 6.35 -3.65
N MET A 213 14.12 5.97 -4.87
CA MET A 213 15.03 5.36 -5.87
C MET A 213 16.09 6.36 -6.37
N GLU A 214 15.73 7.62 -6.59
CA GLU A 214 16.71 8.67 -6.96
C GLU A 214 17.72 8.92 -5.82
N ALA A 215 17.24 9.03 -4.58
CA ALA A 215 18.12 9.16 -3.41
C ALA A 215 19.02 7.92 -3.20
N ALA A 216 18.52 6.72 -3.50
CA ALA A 216 19.32 5.51 -3.45
C ALA A 216 20.52 5.53 -4.41
N ALA A 217 20.39 6.21 -5.55
CA ALA A 217 21.51 6.43 -6.46
C ALA A 217 22.56 7.36 -5.85
N GLU A 218 22.13 8.42 -5.16
CA GLU A 218 23.04 9.37 -4.47
C GLU A 218 23.75 8.69 -3.28
N GLN A 219 23.06 7.80 -2.56
CA GLN A 219 23.56 7.07 -1.39
C GLN A 219 24.32 5.77 -1.75
N GLY A 220 24.38 5.38 -3.04
CA GLY A 220 25.07 4.17 -3.47
C GLY A 220 24.38 2.84 -3.08
N CYS A 221 23.10 2.86 -2.71
CA CYS A 221 22.37 1.68 -2.21
C CYS A 221 21.21 1.23 -3.12
N ILE A 222 21.29 1.48 -4.44
CA ILE A 222 20.22 1.20 -5.41
C ILE A 222 19.64 -0.22 -5.30
N PRO A 223 20.42 -1.34 -5.29
CA PRO A 223 19.82 -2.67 -5.29
C PRO A 223 18.98 -2.95 -4.04
N ALA A 224 19.43 -2.48 -2.88
CA ALA A 224 18.72 -2.66 -1.63
C ALA A 224 17.41 -1.85 -1.60
N MET A 225 17.46 -0.59 -2.02
CA MET A 225 16.27 0.26 -2.05
C MET A 225 15.27 -0.16 -3.14
N ALA A 226 15.76 -0.65 -4.28
CA ALA A 226 14.90 -1.25 -5.30
C ALA A 226 14.12 -2.47 -4.73
N LEU A 227 14.78 -3.29 -3.91
CA LEU A 227 14.10 -4.40 -3.24
C LEU A 227 13.14 -3.94 -2.15
N VAL A 228 13.51 -2.92 -1.36
CA VAL A 228 12.62 -2.29 -0.37
C VAL A 228 11.32 -1.81 -1.04
N VAL A 229 11.44 -1.06 -2.12
CA VAL A 229 10.29 -0.55 -2.89
C VAL A 229 9.47 -1.70 -3.48
N ALA A 230 10.12 -2.71 -4.06
CA ALA A 230 9.44 -3.87 -4.64
C ALA A 230 8.67 -4.68 -3.58
N LEU A 231 9.21 -4.82 -2.37
CA LEU A 231 8.55 -5.50 -1.26
C LEU A 231 7.34 -4.73 -0.71
N GLN A 232 7.36 -3.38 -0.77
CA GLN A 232 6.21 -2.55 -0.42
C GLN A 232 5.07 -2.65 -1.45
N GLN A 233 5.38 -2.82 -2.72
CA GLN A 233 4.40 -2.92 -3.81
C GLN A 233 3.73 -4.30 -3.89
N GLY A 234 4.44 -5.33 -3.45
CA GLY A 234 4.04 -6.72 -3.62
C GLY A 234 3.18 -7.27 -2.48
N ARG A 235 3.01 -8.59 -2.54
CA ARG A 235 2.40 -9.33 -1.44
C ARG A 235 3.36 -9.38 -0.26
N PRO A 236 2.84 -9.47 0.99
CA PRO A 236 3.70 -9.61 2.16
C PRO A 236 4.70 -10.76 2.02
N LEU A 237 5.96 -10.47 2.29
CA LEU A 237 7.03 -11.47 2.33
C LEU A 237 6.83 -12.44 3.49
N PHE A 238 6.42 -11.91 4.66
CA PHE A 238 6.21 -12.72 5.85
C PHE A 238 4.79 -13.29 5.90
N VAL A 239 4.69 -14.61 6.18
CA VAL A 239 3.42 -15.32 6.27
C VAL A 239 2.84 -15.15 7.66
N ARG A 240 1.62 -14.63 7.76
CA ARG A 240 0.92 -14.46 9.04
C ARG A 240 0.63 -15.83 9.68
N GLY A 241 0.79 -15.91 11.01
CA GLY A 241 0.44 -17.11 11.77
C GLY A 241 1.56 -18.14 11.94
N THR A 242 2.76 -17.89 11.42
CA THR A 242 3.95 -18.76 11.57
C THR A 242 4.90 -18.31 12.69
N GLY A 243 4.42 -17.58 13.68
CA GLY A 243 5.22 -16.84 14.65
C GLY A 243 5.40 -15.39 14.23
N ASP A 244 6.48 -14.76 14.67
CA ASP A 244 6.87 -13.41 14.25
C ASP A 244 8.14 -13.53 13.36
N PRO A 245 8.00 -13.67 12.03
CA PRO A 245 9.14 -13.83 11.14
C PRO A 245 10.05 -12.61 11.12
N SER A 246 9.55 -11.41 11.42
CA SER A 246 10.37 -10.20 11.53
C SER A 246 11.45 -10.36 12.59
N ARG A 247 11.12 -10.97 13.73
CA ARG A 247 12.09 -11.31 14.79
C ARG A 247 13.07 -12.42 14.41
N LYS A 248 12.68 -13.33 13.51
CA LYS A 248 13.57 -14.39 13.03
C LYS A 248 14.70 -13.85 12.16
N PHE A 249 14.42 -12.85 11.37
CA PHE A 249 15.36 -12.20 10.44
C PHE A 249 15.87 -10.85 10.96
N GLY A 250 15.30 -10.35 12.04
CA GLY A 250 15.69 -9.12 12.70
C GLY A 250 16.65 -9.34 13.87
N THR A 251 17.33 -8.27 14.25
CA THR A 251 18.11 -8.18 15.49
C THR A 251 17.45 -7.13 16.39
N PRO A 252 17.63 -7.22 17.72
CA PRO A 252 17.04 -6.24 18.66
C PRO A 252 17.47 -4.79 18.40
N ASP A 253 18.63 -4.61 17.76
CA ASP A 253 19.25 -3.31 17.49
C ASP A 253 19.07 -2.86 16.03
N ASP A 254 18.17 -3.52 15.27
CA ASP A 254 17.90 -3.08 13.90
C ASP A 254 17.28 -1.68 13.89
N PRO A 255 17.92 -0.71 13.24
CA PRO A 255 17.44 0.66 13.18
C PRO A 255 16.33 0.85 12.13
N SER A 256 15.94 -0.20 11.43
CA SER A 256 14.91 -0.15 10.41
C SER A 256 14.18 -1.48 10.25
N ASP A 257 12.85 -1.40 10.11
CA ASP A 257 11.98 -2.55 9.81
C ASP A 257 12.24 -3.14 8.41
N PHE A 258 12.98 -2.45 7.56
CA PHE A 258 13.36 -2.95 6.24
C PHE A 258 14.50 -3.97 6.30
N LEU A 259 15.37 -3.93 7.31
CA LEU A 259 16.49 -4.87 7.42
C LEU A 259 16.04 -6.33 7.58
N PRO A 260 15.07 -6.67 8.45
CA PRO A 260 14.49 -8.01 8.49
C PRO A 260 13.89 -8.46 7.15
N LEU A 261 13.25 -7.55 6.42
CA LEU A 261 12.68 -7.84 5.10
C LEU A 261 13.76 -8.17 4.07
N LEU A 262 14.84 -7.39 4.03
CA LEU A 262 15.98 -7.62 3.13
C LEU A 262 16.65 -8.97 3.43
N ARG A 263 16.94 -9.28 4.70
CA ARG A 263 17.51 -10.57 5.13
C ARG A 263 16.57 -11.75 4.86
N GLY A 264 15.28 -11.58 5.09
CA GLY A 264 14.27 -12.58 4.79
C GLY A 264 14.22 -12.89 3.28
N TRP A 265 14.33 -11.87 2.44
CA TRP A 265 14.40 -12.04 1.00
C TRP A 265 15.68 -12.76 0.58
N GLN A 266 16.85 -12.40 1.13
CA GLN A 266 18.12 -13.10 0.88
C GLN A 266 18.02 -14.59 1.22
N ALA A 267 17.43 -14.91 2.40
CA ALA A 267 17.21 -16.29 2.81
C ALA A 267 16.27 -17.07 1.87
N ALA A 268 15.29 -16.40 1.27
CA ALA A 268 14.43 -16.99 0.25
C ALA A 268 15.18 -17.20 -1.07
N ALA A 269 16.02 -16.26 -1.48
CA ALA A 269 16.82 -16.32 -2.70
C ALA A 269 17.86 -17.47 -2.64
N GLU A 270 18.53 -17.67 -1.50
CA GLU A 270 19.44 -18.80 -1.26
C GLU A 270 18.77 -20.17 -1.46
N ARG A 271 17.46 -20.23 -1.34
CA ARG A 271 16.65 -21.43 -1.56
C ARG A 271 15.91 -21.43 -2.89
N ASN A 272 16.36 -20.59 -3.82
CA ASN A 272 15.76 -20.43 -5.15
C ASN A 272 14.23 -20.20 -5.07
N PHE A 273 13.77 -19.52 -4.01
CA PHE A 273 12.36 -19.21 -3.76
C PHE A 273 11.44 -20.44 -3.68
N HIS A 274 11.98 -21.62 -3.37
CA HIS A 274 11.19 -22.85 -3.33
C HIS A 274 10.06 -22.75 -2.28
N PRO A 275 8.78 -23.00 -2.65
CA PRO A 275 7.65 -22.71 -1.78
C PRO A 275 7.71 -23.40 -0.41
N ASP A 276 8.04 -24.69 -0.37
CA ASP A 276 8.08 -25.45 0.89
C ASP A 276 9.24 -25.00 1.80
N ALA A 277 10.43 -24.77 1.21
CA ALA A 277 11.60 -24.32 1.96
C ALA A 277 11.38 -22.90 2.53
N CYS A 278 10.78 -22.01 1.76
CA CYS A 278 10.40 -20.67 2.21
C CYS A 278 9.29 -20.74 3.28
N GLY A 279 8.28 -21.59 3.08
CA GLY A 279 7.18 -21.78 4.02
C GLY A 279 7.63 -22.23 5.41
N GLN A 280 8.62 -23.14 5.50
CA GLN A 280 9.23 -23.56 6.77
C GLN A 280 9.92 -22.41 7.51
N MET A 281 10.36 -21.39 6.80
CA MET A 281 10.94 -20.18 7.37
C MET A 281 9.91 -19.08 7.69
N GLY A 282 8.64 -19.29 7.36
CA GLY A 282 7.59 -18.28 7.47
C GLY A 282 7.63 -17.24 6.34
N LEU A 283 8.25 -17.59 5.20
CA LEU A 283 8.40 -16.70 4.03
C LEU A 283 7.46 -17.13 2.89
N ASN A 284 6.97 -16.17 2.15
CA ASN A 284 6.25 -16.36 0.92
C ASN A 284 7.24 -16.37 -0.26
N GLY A 285 7.69 -17.56 -0.70
CA GLY A 285 8.67 -17.70 -1.77
C GLY A 285 8.24 -17.08 -3.10
N ARG A 286 6.93 -17.13 -3.41
CA ARG A 286 6.40 -16.50 -4.62
C ARG A 286 6.46 -14.98 -4.55
N ALA A 287 6.04 -14.38 -3.43
CA ALA A 287 6.14 -12.93 -3.21
C ALA A 287 7.60 -12.47 -3.29
N ALA A 288 8.52 -13.24 -2.69
CA ALA A 288 9.95 -12.97 -2.77
C ALA A 288 10.49 -12.99 -4.21
N ALA A 289 10.09 -13.97 -5.02
CA ALA A 289 10.50 -14.07 -6.42
C ALA A 289 9.94 -12.92 -7.29
N GLU A 290 8.67 -12.57 -7.07
CA GLU A 290 8.01 -11.44 -7.76
C GLU A 290 8.69 -10.10 -7.39
N ALA A 291 8.97 -9.87 -6.10
CA ALA A 291 9.69 -8.69 -5.62
C ALA A 291 11.12 -8.61 -6.21
N GLY A 292 11.84 -9.73 -6.30
CA GLY A 292 13.16 -9.77 -6.90
C GLY A 292 13.17 -9.36 -8.37
N LYS A 293 12.17 -9.79 -9.15
CA LYS A 293 12.04 -9.38 -10.57
C LYS A 293 11.77 -7.88 -10.71
N LEU A 294 10.87 -7.34 -9.89
CA LEU A 294 10.59 -5.91 -9.89
C LEU A 294 11.82 -5.11 -9.45
N ALA A 295 12.51 -5.55 -8.40
CA ALA A 295 13.75 -4.92 -7.93
C ALA A 295 14.82 -4.85 -9.02
N GLN A 296 15.02 -5.91 -9.80
CA GLN A 296 15.95 -5.91 -10.95
C GLN A 296 15.55 -4.89 -12.02
N GLN A 297 14.25 -4.74 -12.30
CA GLN A 297 13.76 -3.73 -13.25
C GLN A 297 14.02 -2.32 -12.73
N LEU A 298 13.69 -2.05 -11.46
CA LEU A 298 13.92 -0.75 -10.81
C LEU A 298 15.40 -0.40 -10.74
N THR A 299 16.26 -1.38 -10.41
CA THR A 299 17.72 -1.22 -10.41
C THR A 299 18.22 -0.77 -11.80
N GLY A 300 17.70 -1.38 -12.88
CA GLY A 300 18.04 -0.98 -14.23
C GLY A 300 17.54 0.41 -14.60
N LEU A 301 16.35 0.81 -14.16
CA LEU A 301 15.82 2.16 -14.37
C LEU A 301 16.62 3.23 -13.61
N ALA A 302 17.15 2.89 -12.44
CA ALA A 302 18.04 3.75 -11.66
C ALA A 302 19.48 3.84 -12.21
N GLY A 303 19.78 3.18 -13.34
CA GLY A 303 21.08 3.25 -14.00
C GLY A 303 22.14 2.27 -13.48
N ALA A 304 21.78 1.36 -12.57
CA ALA A 304 22.67 0.30 -12.09
C ALA A 304 22.47 -1.01 -12.88
N ARG A 305 23.43 -1.94 -12.76
CA ARG A 305 23.28 -3.25 -13.40
C ARG A 305 22.16 -4.04 -12.72
N ARG A 306 21.27 -4.64 -13.51
CA ARG A 306 20.12 -5.41 -13.01
C ARG A 306 20.49 -6.62 -12.15
N ASP A 307 21.68 -7.15 -12.38
CA ASP A 307 22.26 -8.31 -11.67
C ASP A 307 23.22 -7.89 -10.54
N SER A 308 23.25 -6.62 -10.15
CA SER A 308 24.02 -6.15 -9.01
C SER A 308 23.67 -6.95 -7.75
N PRO A 309 24.67 -7.40 -6.98
CA PRO A 309 24.43 -8.14 -5.76
C PRO A 309 23.65 -7.29 -4.75
N LEU A 310 22.79 -7.94 -3.98
CA LEU A 310 22.12 -7.29 -2.86
C LEU A 310 23.10 -7.24 -1.68
N GLU A 311 23.63 -6.07 -1.42
CA GLU A 311 24.34 -5.74 -0.20
C GLU A 311 23.39 -5.02 0.75
N LEU A 312 23.45 -5.35 2.04
CA LEU A 312 22.66 -4.62 3.04
C LEU A 312 23.28 -3.21 3.18
N PRO A 313 22.49 -2.16 3.04
CA PRO A 313 22.98 -0.80 3.18
C PRO A 313 23.35 -0.52 4.64
N ASP A 314 24.28 0.40 4.85
CA ASP A 314 24.46 0.98 6.18
C ASP A 314 23.22 1.80 6.60
N HIS A 315 23.12 2.07 7.90
CA HIS A 315 21.95 2.73 8.46
C HIS A 315 21.72 4.13 7.87
N GLU A 316 22.77 4.92 7.71
CA GLU A 316 22.66 6.29 7.21
C GLU A 316 22.16 6.33 5.76
N SER A 317 22.76 5.52 4.88
CA SER A 317 22.37 5.43 3.48
C SER A 317 20.91 4.99 3.32
N LEU A 318 20.47 3.97 4.08
CA LEU A 318 19.10 3.50 4.07
C LEU A 318 18.14 4.58 4.59
N ALA A 319 18.46 5.17 5.73
CA ALA A 319 17.61 6.16 6.39
C ALA A 319 17.47 7.42 5.54
N LYS A 320 18.56 7.96 4.99
CA LYS A 320 18.53 9.14 4.11
C LYS A 320 17.70 8.87 2.85
N ALA A 321 17.82 7.69 2.23
CA ALA A 321 17.01 7.34 1.07
C ALA A 321 15.52 7.27 1.40
N ILE A 322 15.12 6.64 2.52
CA ILE A 322 13.73 6.58 2.97
C ILE A 322 13.21 7.98 3.31
N LEU A 323 13.99 8.77 4.05
CA LEU A 323 13.61 10.08 4.53
C LEU A 323 13.26 11.05 3.40
N THR A 324 13.96 11.00 2.26
CA THR A 324 13.67 11.87 1.10
C THR A 324 12.28 11.60 0.49
N GLY A 325 11.77 10.37 0.55
CA GLY A 325 10.45 10.04 0.02
C GLY A 325 9.31 10.21 1.03
N TYR A 326 9.63 10.28 2.33
CA TYR A 326 8.66 10.23 3.42
C TYR A 326 8.90 11.31 4.49
N SER A 327 9.46 12.47 4.12
CA SER A 327 9.76 13.56 5.06
C SER A 327 8.55 14.08 5.83
N ASP A 328 7.37 14.09 5.21
CA ASP A 328 6.10 14.44 5.85
C ASP A 328 5.54 13.37 6.80
N GLN A 329 6.22 12.22 6.88
CA GLN A 329 5.90 11.11 7.78
C GLN A 329 6.96 10.91 8.86
N VAL A 330 7.78 11.91 9.08
CA VAL A 330 8.68 11.97 10.24
C VAL A 330 7.84 12.06 11.51
N ALA A 331 8.25 11.31 12.52
CA ALA A 331 7.55 11.22 13.79
C ALA A 331 8.52 11.28 14.96
N LYS A 332 8.07 11.94 16.04
CA LYS A 332 8.76 12.04 17.31
C LYS A 332 7.99 11.30 18.39
N ARG A 333 8.66 10.41 19.13
CA ARG A 333 8.02 9.73 20.26
C ARG A 333 7.69 10.72 21.37
N THR A 334 6.49 10.60 21.92
CA THR A 334 6.03 11.47 23.02
C THR A 334 6.65 11.10 24.38
N SER A 335 7.17 9.89 24.51
CA SER A 335 7.86 9.39 25.70
C SER A 335 8.89 8.34 25.34
N SER A 336 9.98 8.28 26.10
CA SER A 336 11.02 7.26 25.93
C SER A 336 10.43 5.85 26.04
N GLY A 337 10.63 5.02 25.00
CA GLY A 337 10.12 3.64 24.94
C GLY A 337 8.60 3.51 24.75
N GLY A 338 7.85 4.62 24.68
CA GLY A 338 6.42 4.61 24.37
C GLY A 338 6.13 4.35 22.91
N SER A 339 4.90 3.90 22.59
CA SER A 339 4.47 3.72 21.19
C SER A 339 3.86 4.99 20.58
N ALA A 340 3.39 5.93 21.40
CA ALA A 340 2.74 7.15 20.94
C ALA A 340 3.75 8.12 20.31
N CYS A 341 3.38 8.68 19.16
CA CYS A 341 4.21 9.61 18.39
C CYS A 341 3.40 10.81 17.92
N ASP A 342 4.02 11.98 17.94
CA ASP A 342 3.57 13.14 17.19
C ASP A 342 4.22 13.08 15.78
N VAL A 343 3.39 13.22 14.73
CA VAL A 343 3.82 13.12 13.33
C VAL A 343 3.74 14.49 12.69
N VAL A 344 4.64 14.79 11.75
CA VAL A 344 4.62 16.03 10.96
C VAL A 344 3.21 16.33 10.45
N GLY A 345 2.84 17.62 10.45
CA GLY A 345 1.49 18.07 10.11
C GLY A 345 0.47 17.95 11.24
N GLY A 346 0.91 17.79 12.50
CA GLY A 346 0.05 17.78 13.69
C GLY A 346 -0.77 16.50 13.88
N ARG A 347 -0.42 15.42 13.19
CA ARG A 347 -1.06 14.10 13.33
C ARG A 347 -0.48 13.37 14.54
N ARG A 348 -1.26 12.46 15.11
CA ARG A 348 -0.82 11.55 16.18
C ARG A 348 -1.00 10.11 15.76
N GLY A 349 -0.04 9.27 16.10
CA GLY A 349 -0.05 7.86 15.79
C GLY A 349 0.62 7.01 16.86
N SER A 350 0.60 5.72 16.64
CA SER A 350 1.31 4.74 17.48
C SER A 350 2.16 3.85 16.59
N THR A 351 3.37 3.55 17.05
CA THR A 351 4.24 2.60 16.35
C THR A 351 3.67 1.19 16.44
N SER A 352 3.80 0.42 15.36
CA SER A 352 3.40 -0.98 15.32
C SER A 352 4.12 -1.80 16.40
N LYS A 353 3.39 -2.76 16.99
CA LYS A 353 3.96 -3.72 17.95
C LYS A 353 4.95 -4.68 17.31
N GLU A 354 4.83 -4.86 15.98
CA GLU A 354 5.69 -5.74 15.18
C GLU A 354 7.01 -5.07 14.77
N SER A 355 7.11 -3.72 14.94
CA SER A 355 8.33 -2.97 14.60
C SER A 355 9.52 -3.38 15.45
N MET A 356 10.68 -3.46 14.80
CA MET A 356 11.99 -3.67 15.45
C MET A 356 12.55 -2.36 16.00
N VAL A 357 12.14 -1.21 15.45
CA VAL A 357 12.62 0.13 15.84
C VAL A 357 12.03 0.54 17.18
N ARG A 358 12.85 0.42 18.22
CA ARG A 358 12.46 0.67 19.60
C ARG A 358 13.41 1.65 20.27
N GLY A 359 12.87 2.49 21.14
CA GLY A 359 13.69 3.37 21.99
C GLY A 359 14.22 4.65 21.33
N THR A 360 14.21 4.77 20.01
CA THR A 360 14.60 6.00 19.34
C THR A 360 13.57 7.12 19.53
N GLU A 361 14.04 8.36 19.62
CA GLU A 361 13.18 9.54 19.74
C GLU A 361 12.58 9.94 18.38
N LEU A 362 13.42 9.97 17.33
CA LEU A 362 13.05 10.35 15.98
C LEU A 362 13.00 9.15 15.04
N LEU A 363 11.99 9.10 14.23
CA LEU A 363 11.78 8.02 13.25
C LEU A 363 11.03 8.54 12.02
N VAL A 364 11.15 7.83 10.92
CA VAL A 364 10.32 8.01 9.73
C VAL A 364 9.51 6.74 9.51
N ALA A 365 8.22 6.91 9.21
CA ALA A 365 7.32 5.80 8.89
C ALA A 365 7.09 5.76 7.38
N ALA A 366 7.48 4.68 6.71
CA ALA A 366 7.21 4.53 5.28
C ALA A 366 5.79 4.04 4.96
N GLU A 367 5.03 3.67 5.99
CA GLU A 367 3.62 3.31 5.86
C GLU A 367 2.85 3.82 7.07
N ILE A 368 1.76 4.53 6.79
CA ILE A 368 0.78 4.95 7.80
C ILE A 368 -0.53 4.23 7.49
N ALA A 369 -1.04 3.46 8.44
CA ALA A 369 -2.26 2.69 8.29
C ALA A 369 -3.28 3.07 9.36
N GLU A 370 -4.52 3.28 8.91
CA GLU A 370 -5.65 3.45 9.80
C GLU A 370 -6.25 2.09 10.17
N VAL A 371 -6.46 1.87 11.44
CA VAL A 371 -7.15 0.68 11.94
C VAL A 371 -8.50 1.13 12.52
N GLN A 372 -9.59 0.74 11.85
CA GLN A 372 -10.94 0.93 12.37
C GLN A 372 -11.17 -0.04 13.54
N GLY A 373 -11.31 0.53 14.75
CA GLY A 373 -11.73 -0.15 15.97
C GLY A 373 -12.85 0.65 16.65
N LYS A 374 -13.04 0.45 17.97
CA LYS A 374 -13.91 1.33 18.78
C LYS A 374 -13.43 2.78 18.77
N ASP A 375 -12.10 2.97 18.72
CA ASP A 375 -11.42 4.25 18.54
C ASP A 375 -10.54 4.17 17.30
N LEU A 376 -10.44 5.30 16.59
CA LEU A 376 -9.67 5.45 15.38
C LEU A 376 -8.18 5.53 15.74
N THR A 377 -7.42 4.49 15.44
CA THR A 377 -5.99 4.44 15.72
C THR A 377 -5.19 4.54 14.43
N VAL A 378 -4.23 5.46 14.39
CA VAL A 378 -3.25 5.58 13.30
C VAL A 378 -2.02 4.77 13.68
N ASN A 379 -1.71 3.74 12.90
CA ASN A 379 -0.52 2.91 13.09
C ASN A 379 0.59 3.36 12.14
N LEU A 380 1.78 3.54 12.71
CA LEU A 380 3.01 3.81 11.99
C LEU A 380 3.75 2.49 11.79
N ASN A 381 3.97 2.12 10.53
CA ASN A 381 4.60 0.87 10.12
C ASN A 381 5.84 1.16 9.26
N LEU A 382 6.68 0.13 9.08
CA LEU A 382 7.92 0.20 8.31
C LEU A 382 8.78 1.38 8.75
N LEU A 383 9.10 1.35 10.03
CA LEU A 383 9.82 2.42 10.72
C LEU A 383 11.31 2.35 10.41
N THR A 384 11.93 3.51 10.33
CA THR A 384 13.39 3.68 10.27
C THR A 384 13.79 4.77 11.24
N GLU A 385 14.79 4.50 12.09
CA GLU A 385 15.41 5.47 12.97
C GLU A 385 16.14 6.54 12.17
N ILE A 386 15.99 7.80 12.58
CA ILE A 386 16.67 8.95 11.96
C ILE A 386 17.28 9.85 13.04
N THR A 387 18.18 10.74 12.61
CA THR A 387 18.82 11.75 13.46
C THR A 387 18.45 13.17 13.02
N GLU A 388 18.57 14.13 13.94
CA GLU A 388 18.38 15.56 13.60
C GLU A 388 19.38 16.03 12.56
N ASP A 389 20.63 15.55 12.61
CA ASP A 389 21.68 15.92 11.66
C ASP A 389 21.29 15.57 10.23
N TRP A 390 20.69 14.39 10.01
CA TRP A 390 20.25 13.98 8.67
C TRP A 390 19.08 14.78 8.15
N LEU A 391 18.21 15.26 9.04
CA LEU A 391 17.15 16.20 8.66
C LEU A 391 17.76 17.52 8.19
N GLY A 392 18.75 18.05 8.95
CA GLY A 392 19.48 19.27 8.58
C GLY A 392 20.24 19.15 7.26
N ASP A 393 20.87 17.98 7.00
CA ASP A 393 21.60 17.71 5.75
C ASP A 393 20.66 17.68 4.52
N LEU A 394 19.51 17.04 4.65
CA LEU A 394 18.59 16.81 3.53
C LEU A 394 17.62 17.97 3.29
N PHE A 395 17.26 18.72 4.34
CA PHE A 395 16.26 19.78 4.31
C PHE A 395 16.74 21.06 4.99
N PRO A 396 17.91 21.63 4.59
CA PRO A 396 18.50 22.77 5.26
C PRO A 396 17.60 24.02 5.27
N ASP A 397 16.76 24.18 4.25
CA ASP A 397 15.86 25.32 4.10
C ASP A 397 14.61 25.22 5.00
N ASP A 398 14.31 24.04 5.51
CA ASP A 398 13.14 23.78 6.38
C ASP A 398 13.48 24.04 7.86
N PHE A 399 14.75 24.25 8.18
CA PHE A 399 15.21 24.52 9.55
C PHE A 399 15.21 26.01 9.85
N HIS A 400 14.34 26.41 10.77
CA HIS A 400 14.29 27.77 11.28
C HIS A 400 14.80 27.81 12.71
N LEU A 401 15.90 28.55 12.93
CA LEU A 401 16.42 28.80 14.26
C LEU A 401 15.61 29.92 14.92
N GLU A 402 14.71 29.56 15.81
CA GLU A 402 13.96 30.52 16.64
C GLU A 402 14.73 30.80 17.93
N ARG A 403 15.16 32.06 18.10
CA ARG A 403 15.80 32.56 19.33
C ARG A 403 14.76 33.30 20.14
N ALA A 404 14.34 32.75 21.26
CA ALA A 404 13.39 33.38 22.16
C ALA A 404 13.95 33.50 23.57
N PRO A 405 13.72 34.65 24.25
CA PRO A 405 14.05 34.75 25.66
C PRO A 405 13.18 33.81 26.48
N PHE A 406 13.81 33.01 27.33
CA PHE A 406 13.17 32.07 28.24
C PHE A 406 13.52 32.40 29.68
N PHE A 407 12.53 32.55 30.54
CA PHE A 407 12.74 32.72 31.97
C PHE A 407 12.85 31.31 32.61
N ASP A 408 14.00 31.01 33.20
CA ASP A 408 14.22 29.80 33.97
C ASP A 408 13.78 30.03 35.44
N PRO A 409 12.66 29.39 35.88
CA PRO A 409 12.15 29.58 37.23
C PRO A 409 13.08 29.04 38.34
N GLN A 410 13.90 28.01 38.02
CA GLN A 410 14.82 27.40 38.96
C GLN A 410 16.05 28.26 39.19
N GLN A 411 16.58 28.84 38.12
CA GLN A 411 17.75 29.68 38.18
C GLN A 411 17.41 31.19 38.32
N ARG A 412 16.13 31.55 38.30
CA ARG A 412 15.60 32.92 38.36
C ARG A 412 16.31 33.92 37.42
N ARG A 413 16.64 33.43 36.22
CA ARG A 413 17.31 34.26 35.18
C ARG A 413 16.61 34.11 33.83
N VAL A 414 16.74 35.12 32.99
CA VAL A 414 16.38 35.07 31.59
C VAL A 414 17.57 34.52 30.82
N SER A 415 17.37 33.43 30.10
CA SER A 415 18.33 32.86 29.15
C SER A 415 17.76 32.91 27.76
N GLN A 416 18.61 32.90 26.76
CA GLN A 416 18.20 32.76 25.39
C GLN A 416 18.00 31.25 25.11
N ARG A 417 16.82 30.88 24.68
CA ARG A 417 16.53 29.49 24.21
C ARG A 417 16.57 29.49 22.70
N GLU A 418 17.44 28.67 22.16
CA GLU A 418 17.43 28.36 20.73
C GLU A 418 16.53 27.14 20.52
N ARG A 419 15.59 27.27 19.60
CA ARG A 419 14.77 26.16 19.12
C ARG A 419 14.96 26.04 17.63
N VAL A 420 15.30 24.87 17.18
CA VAL A 420 15.18 24.51 15.76
C VAL A 420 13.73 24.10 15.53
N ARG A 421 13.08 24.75 14.58
CA ARG A 421 11.74 24.39 14.10
C ARG A 421 11.80 23.95 12.67
#